data_0ecc8c8b68af734341ded8d8810a410d
#
_entry.id   0ecc8c8b68af734341ded8d8810a410d
#
_cell.length_a   1.000
_cell.length_b   1.000
_cell.length_c   1.000
_cell.angle_alpha   90.00
_cell.angle_beta   90.00
_cell.angle_gamma   90.00
#
_symmetry.space_group_name_H-M   'P 1'
#
loop_
_entity.id
_entity.type
_entity.pdbx_description
1 polymer ?
#
loop_
_entity_poly.entity_id
_entity_poly.type
_entity_poly.pdbx_seq_one_letter_code
_entity_poly.pdbx_strand_id
1 'polypeptide(L)'
;MTRIVSTAVGRRPPALSGDRKVEILGVAGAGKSTLAALLGRGTGVEKAAFIHARQPSHLAQMVRSTPRLLPVLVGGLTRTPRMTWPEFKLLVYVTRWRLFLRRSMPPRGVVLLFDQGPVYALVRLKAEGKPFTTRRAFERWSEEMLGGWAGELTGLIFLDAPDSVLWSRINERPQGHKQKGEEATTGLDFIARYRRSFEDVLRRVEELGGPRVLRFDTGTATAVQIAEKVKPLLKDRRG
;
A
#
# COMPACT_ATOMS: atom_id res chain seq x y z
N MET A 1 26.08 5.00 -5.15
CA MET A 1 25.12 5.67 -6.07
C MET A 1 23.77 4.96 -5.97
N THR A 2 22.80 5.56 -5.31
CA THR A 2 21.47 4.97 -5.12
C THR A 2 20.67 5.14 -6.41
N ARG A 3 20.49 4.04 -7.17
CA ARG A 3 19.70 4.06 -8.42
C ARG A 3 18.23 4.27 -8.07
N ILE A 4 17.64 5.37 -8.55
CA ILE A 4 16.20 5.47 -8.71
C ILE A 4 15.87 4.67 -9.97
N VAL A 5 15.36 3.45 -9.81
CA VAL A 5 14.87 2.66 -10.94
C VAL A 5 13.49 3.19 -11.28
N SER A 6 13.44 4.18 -12.19
CA SER A 6 12.19 4.60 -12.83
C SER A 6 12.04 3.75 -14.07
N THR A 7 11.06 2.89 -14.14
CA THR A 7 10.73 2.06 -15.32
C THR A 7 10.05 2.83 -16.46
N ALA A 8 10.01 4.17 -16.39
CA ALA A 8 9.53 5.00 -17.50
C ALA A 8 10.71 5.51 -18.33
N VAL A 9 10.96 4.83 -19.44
CA VAL A 9 11.97 5.21 -20.45
C VAL A 9 11.58 6.57 -21.04
N GLY A 10 12.46 7.58 -20.85
CA GLY A 10 12.62 8.71 -21.76
C GLY A 10 11.65 9.90 -21.70
N ARG A 11 10.67 9.97 -20.77
CA ARG A 11 9.87 11.19 -20.56
C ARG A 11 10.21 11.83 -19.22
N ARG A 12 10.51 13.15 -19.22
CA ARG A 12 10.51 13.94 -17.96
C ARG A 12 9.23 13.64 -17.22
N PRO A 13 9.33 13.26 -15.92
CA PRO A 13 8.13 12.94 -15.17
C PRO A 13 7.19 14.14 -15.18
N PRO A 14 5.91 13.99 -15.57
CA PRO A 14 4.95 15.06 -15.38
C PRO A 14 4.93 15.41 -13.88
N ALA A 15 4.91 16.70 -13.57
CA ALA A 15 4.69 17.16 -12.21
C ALA A 15 3.40 16.52 -11.69
N LEU A 16 3.40 16.07 -10.45
CA LEU A 16 2.20 15.56 -9.79
C LEU A 16 1.23 16.76 -9.67
N SER A 17 0.33 16.90 -10.63
CA SER A 17 -0.66 17.98 -10.66
C SER A 17 -1.96 17.48 -10.04
N GLY A 18 -2.55 18.25 -9.12
CA GLY A 18 -3.82 17.94 -8.50
C GLY A 18 -3.73 17.54 -7.02
N ASP A 19 -4.85 17.08 -6.47
CA ASP A 19 -4.95 16.56 -5.10
C ASP A 19 -3.99 15.41 -4.88
N ARG A 20 -3.01 15.59 -4.00
CA ARG A 20 -1.89 14.66 -3.88
C ARG A 20 -2.16 13.64 -2.81
N LYS A 21 -2.29 12.40 -3.23
CA LYS A 21 -2.49 11.23 -2.39
C LYS A 21 -1.37 10.24 -2.65
N VAL A 22 -0.46 10.10 -1.71
CA VAL A 22 0.74 9.27 -1.84
C VAL A 22 0.73 8.16 -0.80
N GLU A 23 1.00 6.93 -1.22
CA GLU A 23 1.09 5.79 -0.32
C GLU A 23 2.53 5.31 -0.19
N ILE A 24 2.99 5.07 1.06
CA ILE A 24 4.28 4.44 1.36
C ILE A 24 4.06 2.94 1.53
N LEU A 25 4.77 2.17 0.72
CA LEU A 25 4.70 0.73 0.63
C LEU A 25 6.02 0.07 1.03
N GLY A 26 5.98 -1.19 1.33
CA GLY A 26 7.18 -2.01 1.59
C GLY A 26 6.92 -3.10 2.62
N VAL A 27 7.82 -4.06 2.66
CA VAL A 27 7.80 -5.18 3.61
C VAL A 27 7.99 -4.67 5.04
N ALA A 28 7.67 -5.49 6.04
CA ALA A 28 8.03 -5.21 7.43
C ALA A 28 9.55 -4.99 7.54
N GLY A 29 9.99 -4.04 8.36
CA GLY A 29 11.42 -3.71 8.45
C GLY A 29 11.92 -2.69 7.42
N ALA A 30 11.19 -2.40 6.34
CA ALA A 30 11.63 -1.49 5.27
C ALA A 30 11.64 0.01 5.63
N GLY A 31 11.29 0.42 6.85
CA GLY A 31 11.43 1.82 7.30
C GLY A 31 10.28 2.76 6.93
N LYS A 32 9.11 2.23 6.51
CA LYS A 32 7.93 3.02 6.12
C LYS A 32 7.53 4.09 7.13
N SER A 33 7.32 3.71 8.38
CA SER A 33 6.85 4.63 9.43
C SER A 33 7.91 5.69 9.78
N THR A 34 9.20 5.35 9.66
CA THR A 34 10.30 6.30 9.80
C THR A 34 10.28 7.35 8.70
N LEU A 35 10.15 6.89 7.44
CA LEU A 35 10.04 7.82 6.30
C LEU A 35 8.77 8.67 6.41
N ALA A 36 7.63 8.08 6.75
CA ALA A 36 6.39 8.81 6.95
C ALA A 36 6.49 9.88 8.04
N ALA A 37 7.23 9.59 9.13
CA ALA A 37 7.49 10.56 10.19
C ALA A 37 8.38 11.72 9.71
N LEU A 38 9.41 11.44 8.91
CA LEU A 38 10.32 12.46 8.37
C LEU A 38 9.63 13.35 7.31
N LEU A 39 8.78 12.78 6.47
CA LEU A 39 8.01 13.54 5.49
C LEU A 39 6.93 14.39 6.16
N GLY A 40 6.26 13.88 7.18
CA GLY A 40 5.20 14.59 7.91
C GLY A 40 5.69 15.73 8.82
N ARG A 41 7.00 15.87 9.04
CA ARG A 41 7.59 17.05 9.74
C ARG A 41 7.68 18.28 8.85
N GLY A 42 7.46 18.14 7.54
CA GLY A 42 7.49 19.23 6.58
C GLY A 42 6.13 19.91 6.45
N THR A 43 6.13 21.22 6.16
CA THR A 43 4.89 21.92 5.77
C THR A 43 4.35 21.34 4.46
N GLY A 44 3.03 21.13 4.41
CA GLY A 44 2.35 20.64 3.20
C GLY A 44 2.29 19.10 3.08
N VAL A 45 2.63 18.33 4.11
CA VAL A 45 2.42 16.88 4.14
C VAL A 45 1.62 16.52 5.39
N GLU A 46 0.44 15.96 5.19
CA GLU A 46 -0.43 15.45 6.27
C GLU A 46 -0.49 13.94 6.22
N LYS A 47 -0.30 13.29 7.36
CA LYS A 47 -0.58 11.87 7.48
C LYS A 47 -2.09 11.66 7.46
N ALA A 48 -2.55 10.89 6.49
CA ALA A 48 -3.93 10.47 6.47
C ALA A 48 -4.26 9.68 7.75
N ALA A 49 -5.30 10.10 8.44
CA ALA A 49 -5.81 9.35 9.58
C ALA A 49 -6.27 7.97 9.12
N PHE A 50 -5.97 6.93 9.90
CA PHE A 50 -6.50 5.59 9.66
C PHE A 50 -8.03 5.63 9.58
N ILE A 51 -8.60 4.92 8.61
CA ILE A 51 -10.04 4.69 8.58
C ILE A 51 -10.39 3.80 9.78
N HIS A 52 -10.75 4.40 10.89
CA HIS A 52 -11.22 3.64 12.04
C HIS A 52 -12.55 2.97 11.72
N ALA A 53 -12.58 1.64 11.78
CA ALA A 53 -13.77 0.83 11.47
C ALA A 53 -14.98 1.08 12.40
N ARG A 54 -14.84 1.89 13.46
CA ARG A 54 -15.83 2.07 14.53
C ARG A 54 -16.81 3.24 14.34
N GLN A 55 -16.72 4.02 13.26
CA GLN A 55 -17.67 5.12 13.06
C GLN A 55 -18.99 4.61 12.45
N PRO A 56 -20.17 5.02 12.95
CA PRO A 56 -21.49 4.56 12.48
C PRO A 56 -21.74 4.78 10.99
N SER A 57 -21.21 5.88 10.42
CA SER A 57 -21.23 6.15 8.98
C SER A 57 -20.58 5.04 8.13
N HIS A 58 -19.78 4.21 8.77
CA HIS A 58 -19.09 3.10 8.09
C HIS A 58 -20.00 1.88 7.90
N LEU A 59 -21.02 1.68 8.76
CA LEU A 59 -21.95 0.56 8.63
C LEU A 59 -22.84 0.71 7.39
N ALA A 60 -23.37 1.90 7.14
CA ALA A 60 -24.13 2.21 5.94
C ALA A 60 -23.30 2.04 4.65
N GLN A 61 -22.00 2.36 4.71
CA GLN A 61 -21.08 2.15 3.60
C GLN A 61 -20.75 0.67 3.39
N MET A 62 -20.71 -0.16 4.44
CA MET A 62 -20.57 -1.61 4.32
C MET A 62 -21.70 -2.20 3.49
N VAL A 63 -22.94 -1.84 3.79
CA VAL A 63 -24.13 -2.31 3.05
C VAL A 63 -24.06 -1.88 1.57
N ARG A 64 -23.66 -0.64 1.30
CA ARG A 64 -23.50 -0.13 -0.08
C ARG A 64 -22.36 -0.79 -0.86
N SER A 65 -21.34 -1.31 -0.20
CA SER A 65 -20.20 -1.98 -0.85
C SER A 65 -20.43 -3.48 -1.06
N THR A 66 -21.44 -4.07 -0.41
CA THR A 66 -21.76 -5.50 -0.46
C THR A 66 -22.00 -6.02 -1.90
N PRO A 67 -22.72 -5.32 -2.79
CA PRO A 67 -22.93 -5.80 -4.15
C PRO A 67 -21.63 -6.05 -4.94
N ARG A 68 -20.59 -5.24 -4.71
CA ARG A 68 -19.29 -5.42 -5.37
C ARG A 68 -18.48 -6.60 -4.80
N LEU A 69 -18.75 -6.97 -3.55
CA LEU A 69 -18.16 -8.14 -2.92
C LEU A 69 -18.92 -9.44 -3.24
N LEU A 70 -20.15 -9.34 -3.73
CA LEU A 70 -21.00 -10.49 -4.00
C LEU A 70 -20.30 -11.57 -4.84
N PRO A 71 -19.61 -11.27 -5.96
CA PRO A 71 -18.92 -12.29 -6.76
C PRO A 71 -17.82 -13.02 -5.99
N VAL A 72 -17.10 -12.31 -5.11
CA VAL A 72 -16.04 -12.90 -4.26
C VAL A 72 -16.66 -13.74 -3.14
N LEU A 73 -17.77 -13.27 -2.56
CA LEU A 73 -18.48 -13.96 -1.49
C LEU A 73 -19.18 -15.22 -1.98
N VAL A 74 -19.92 -15.15 -3.10
CA VAL A 74 -20.61 -16.29 -3.71
C VAL A 74 -19.61 -17.33 -4.19
N GLY A 75 -18.52 -16.91 -4.85
CA GLY A 75 -17.43 -17.82 -5.19
C GLY A 75 -16.77 -18.46 -3.97
N GLY A 76 -16.84 -17.84 -2.79
CA GLY A 76 -16.36 -18.35 -1.50
C GLY A 76 -17.27 -19.40 -0.86
N LEU A 77 -18.57 -19.33 -1.11
CA LEU A 77 -19.57 -20.19 -0.47
C LEU A 77 -19.71 -21.59 -1.07
N THR A 78 -19.32 -21.76 -2.35
CA THR A 78 -19.72 -22.96 -3.11
C THR A 78 -18.72 -24.11 -3.12
N ARG A 79 -17.46 -23.96 -2.73
CA ARG A 79 -16.44 -25.04 -2.94
C ARG A 79 -15.24 -25.14 -1.98
N THR A 80 -15.11 -24.37 -0.89
CA THR A 80 -13.89 -24.42 -0.04
C THR A 80 -14.13 -23.87 1.36
N PRO A 81 -13.14 -24.02 2.27
CA PRO A 81 -13.30 -23.61 3.66
C PRO A 81 -13.84 -22.18 3.77
N ARG A 82 -14.83 -22.06 4.61
CA ARG A 82 -15.61 -20.85 4.84
C ARG A 82 -14.69 -19.66 5.07
N MET A 83 -14.94 -18.56 4.34
CA MET A 83 -14.28 -17.28 4.61
C MET A 83 -14.49 -16.91 6.09
N THR A 84 -13.41 -16.64 6.77
CA THR A 84 -13.45 -16.25 8.19
C THR A 84 -13.93 -14.80 8.34
N TRP A 85 -14.48 -14.47 9.48
CA TRP A 85 -14.91 -13.11 9.78
C TRP A 85 -13.77 -12.04 9.67
N PRO A 86 -12.52 -12.30 10.09
CA PRO A 86 -11.40 -11.39 9.81
C PRO A 86 -11.14 -11.16 8.33
N GLU A 87 -11.23 -12.18 7.50
CA GLU A 87 -11.04 -12.08 6.04
C GLU A 87 -12.14 -11.24 5.39
N PHE A 88 -13.39 -11.47 5.76
CA PHE A 88 -14.51 -10.65 5.32
C PHE A 88 -14.31 -9.17 5.70
N LYS A 89 -13.94 -8.89 6.95
CA LYS A 89 -13.65 -7.52 7.37
C LYS A 89 -12.54 -6.86 6.54
N LEU A 90 -11.50 -7.62 6.20
CA LEU A 90 -10.39 -7.10 5.41
C LEU A 90 -10.81 -6.81 3.95
N LEU A 91 -11.64 -7.65 3.33
CA LEU A 91 -12.23 -7.38 2.02
C LEU A 91 -13.09 -6.11 2.03
N VAL A 92 -13.97 -5.99 3.03
CA VAL A 92 -14.79 -4.79 3.20
C VAL A 92 -13.91 -3.55 3.41
N TYR A 93 -12.87 -3.67 4.23
CA TYR A 93 -11.90 -2.60 4.44
C TYR A 93 -11.24 -2.15 3.14
N VAL A 94 -10.75 -3.08 2.33
CA VAL A 94 -10.13 -2.79 1.03
C VAL A 94 -11.11 -2.12 0.07
N THR A 95 -12.35 -2.62 -0.01
CA THR A 95 -13.38 -2.04 -0.88
C THR A 95 -13.73 -0.59 -0.53
N ARG A 96 -13.67 -0.25 0.75
CA ARG A 96 -13.99 1.11 1.25
C ARG A 96 -12.96 2.16 0.84
N TRP A 97 -11.71 1.76 0.58
CA TRP A 97 -10.66 2.69 0.20
C TRP A 97 -11.01 3.51 -1.03
N ARG A 98 -11.72 2.94 -2.01
CA ARG A 98 -12.14 3.67 -3.21
C ARG A 98 -12.98 4.90 -2.86
N LEU A 99 -13.96 4.72 -1.96
CA LEU A 99 -14.82 5.82 -1.54
C LEU A 99 -14.08 6.83 -0.65
N PHE A 100 -13.22 6.33 0.22
CA PHE A 100 -12.40 7.17 1.08
C PHE A 100 -11.46 8.05 0.25
N LEU A 101 -10.73 7.50 -0.69
CA LEU A 101 -9.83 8.25 -1.57
C LEU A 101 -10.59 9.35 -2.35
N ARG A 102 -11.78 9.04 -2.87
CA ARG A 102 -12.60 10.02 -3.58
C ARG A 102 -13.10 11.17 -2.71
N ARG A 103 -13.37 10.90 -1.44
CA ARG A 103 -13.87 11.90 -0.48
C ARG A 103 -12.76 12.66 0.24
N SER A 104 -11.56 12.11 0.27
CA SER A 104 -10.41 12.75 0.88
C SER A 104 -9.83 13.77 -0.09
N MET A 105 -10.25 15.03 0.09
CA MET A 105 -9.72 16.16 -0.66
C MET A 105 -8.80 16.97 0.25
N PRO A 106 -7.48 16.85 0.08
CA PRO A 106 -6.55 17.65 0.87
C PRO A 106 -6.66 19.13 0.47
N PRO A 107 -6.41 20.06 1.38
CA PRO A 107 -6.27 21.46 1.04
C PRO A 107 -5.24 21.67 -0.07
N ARG A 108 -5.38 22.77 -0.85
CA ARG A 108 -4.42 23.09 -1.92
C ARG A 108 -2.99 23.13 -1.37
N GLY A 109 -2.06 22.46 -2.05
CA GLY A 109 -0.65 22.40 -1.64
C GLY A 109 -0.35 21.39 -0.54
N VAL A 110 -1.35 20.67 -0.02
CA VAL A 110 -1.17 19.60 0.97
C VAL A 110 -1.12 18.24 0.28
N VAL A 111 -0.18 17.40 0.70
CA VAL A 111 -0.06 16.00 0.29
C VAL A 111 -0.62 15.10 1.38
N LEU A 112 -1.62 14.30 1.07
CA LEU A 112 -2.10 13.24 1.95
C LEU A 112 -1.18 12.02 1.83
N LEU A 113 -0.51 11.70 2.93
CA LEU A 113 0.42 10.58 3.01
C LEU A 113 -0.20 9.40 3.74
N PHE A 114 -0.34 8.27 3.06
CA PHE A 114 -0.84 7.02 3.63
C PHE A 114 0.34 6.12 4.03
N ASP A 115 0.42 5.78 5.30
CA ASP A 115 1.26 4.68 5.81
C ASP A 115 0.36 3.44 5.91
N GLN A 116 0.55 2.46 5.04
CA GLN A 116 -0.31 1.27 4.90
C GLN A 116 -1.74 1.59 4.37
N GLY A 117 -1.81 2.17 3.19
CA GLY A 117 -3.06 2.48 2.50
C GLY A 117 -3.70 1.29 1.75
N PRO A 118 -4.45 1.57 0.68
CA PRO A 118 -5.23 0.56 -0.04
C PRO A 118 -4.37 -0.47 -0.76
N VAL A 119 -3.25 -0.05 -1.36
CA VAL A 119 -2.36 -0.97 -2.10
C VAL A 119 -1.70 -1.94 -1.12
N TYR A 120 -1.22 -1.45 0.03
CA TYR A 120 -0.70 -2.32 1.09
C TYR A 120 -1.75 -3.32 1.60
N ALA A 121 -3.00 -2.89 1.77
CA ALA A 121 -4.07 -3.77 2.24
C ALA A 121 -4.36 -4.90 1.25
N LEU A 122 -4.30 -4.64 -0.07
CA LEU A 122 -4.44 -5.66 -1.10
C LEU A 122 -3.23 -6.61 -1.13
N VAL A 123 -2.02 -6.06 -1.06
CA VAL A 123 -0.79 -6.86 -0.95
C VAL A 123 -0.86 -7.81 0.23
N ARG A 124 -1.31 -7.32 1.39
CA ARG A 124 -1.47 -8.13 2.58
C ARG A 124 -2.46 -9.30 2.36
N LEU A 125 -3.60 -9.06 1.71
CA LEU A 125 -4.55 -10.12 1.35
C LEU A 125 -3.90 -11.19 0.49
N LYS A 126 -3.13 -10.80 -0.53
CA LYS A 126 -2.44 -11.73 -1.43
C LYS A 126 -1.32 -12.49 -0.69
N ALA A 127 -0.49 -11.78 0.07
CA ALA A 127 0.66 -12.36 0.79
C ALA A 127 0.25 -13.34 1.89
N GLU A 128 -0.91 -13.14 2.52
CA GLU A 128 -1.43 -14.07 3.52
C GLU A 128 -1.87 -15.43 2.91
N GLY A 129 -1.92 -15.53 1.57
CA GLY A 129 -2.11 -16.79 0.85
C GLY A 129 -3.45 -17.48 1.11
N LYS A 130 -4.49 -16.72 1.37
CA LYS A 130 -5.82 -17.28 1.67
C LYS A 130 -6.42 -17.98 0.45
N PRO A 131 -7.12 -19.13 0.60
CA PRO A 131 -7.63 -19.89 -0.53
C PRO A 131 -8.53 -19.10 -1.49
N PHE A 132 -9.25 -18.09 -1.01
CA PHE A 132 -10.09 -17.25 -1.86
C PHE A 132 -9.30 -16.29 -2.76
N THR A 133 -8.04 -15.96 -2.42
CA THR A 133 -7.21 -15.02 -3.20
C THR A 133 -6.68 -15.63 -4.50
N THR A 134 -6.73 -16.94 -4.66
CA THR A 134 -6.30 -17.65 -5.88
C THR A 134 -7.44 -17.80 -6.91
N ARG A 135 -8.60 -17.23 -6.64
CA ARG A 135 -9.77 -17.39 -7.50
C ARG A 135 -9.90 -16.26 -8.51
N ARG A 136 -10.37 -16.59 -9.71
CA ARG A 136 -10.67 -15.62 -10.77
C ARG A 136 -11.60 -14.48 -10.32
N ALA A 137 -12.55 -14.76 -9.41
CA ALA A 137 -13.45 -13.76 -8.85
C ALA A 137 -12.69 -12.73 -8.01
N PHE A 138 -11.71 -13.16 -7.19
CA PHE A 138 -10.84 -12.27 -6.43
C PHE A 138 -9.90 -11.50 -7.34
N GLU A 139 -9.33 -12.12 -8.35
CA GLU A 139 -8.47 -11.44 -9.32
C GLU A 139 -9.20 -10.29 -10.03
N ARG A 140 -10.38 -10.57 -10.60
CA ARG A 140 -11.23 -9.53 -11.22
C ARG A 140 -11.61 -8.40 -10.26
N TRP A 141 -12.01 -8.76 -9.04
CA TRP A 141 -12.31 -7.78 -8.00
C TRP A 141 -11.08 -6.95 -7.63
N SER A 142 -9.90 -7.57 -7.48
CA SER A 142 -8.66 -6.87 -7.17
C SER A 142 -8.24 -5.89 -8.28
N GLU A 143 -8.45 -6.26 -9.54
CA GLU A 143 -8.23 -5.40 -10.70
C GLU A 143 -9.18 -4.20 -10.71
N GLU A 144 -10.45 -4.41 -10.42
CA GLU A 144 -11.42 -3.32 -10.28
C GLU A 144 -11.03 -2.34 -9.16
N MET A 145 -10.55 -2.87 -8.02
CA MET A 145 -10.07 -2.03 -6.93
C MET A 145 -8.84 -1.23 -7.33
N LEU A 146 -7.83 -1.88 -7.92
CA LEU A 146 -6.61 -1.23 -8.40
C LEU A 146 -6.91 -0.14 -9.44
N GLY A 147 -7.74 -0.42 -10.44
CA GLY A 147 -8.15 0.57 -11.43
C GLY A 147 -8.86 1.77 -10.80
N GLY A 148 -9.69 1.52 -9.78
CA GLY A 148 -10.35 2.59 -9.04
C GLY A 148 -9.40 3.44 -8.19
N TRP A 149 -8.31 2.88 -7.68
CA TRP A 149 -7.30 3.61 -6.91
C TRP A 149 -6.24 4.27 -7.80
N ALA A 150 -5.95 3.67 -8.96
CA ALA A 150 -4.98 4.20 -9.91
C ALA A 150 -5.31 5.64 -10.35
N GLY A 151 -6.60 5.97 -10.47
CA GLY A 151 -7.05 7.34 -10.77
C GLY A 151 -7.08 8.30 -9.59
N GLU A 152 -6.98 7.80 -8.36
CA GLU A 152 -7.09 8.60 -7.13
C GLU A 152 -5.74 8.82 -6.42
N LEU A 153 -4.83 7.87 -6.56
CA LEU A 153 -3.47 7.97 -6.02
C LEU A 153 -2.58 8.68 -7.04
N THR A 154 -1.73 9.59 -6.57
CA THR A 154 -0.80 10.34 -7.42
C THR A 154 0.62 9.79 -7.38
N GLY A 155 0.96 8.99 -6.37
CA GLY A 155 2.28 8.38 -6.24
C GLY A 155 2.32 7.23 -5.26
N LEU A 156 3.21 6.29 -5.53
CA LEU A 156 3.55 5.20 -4.63
C LEU A 156 5.04 5.25 -4.31
N ILE A 157 5.40 5.14 -3.04
CA ILE A 157 6.79 5.06 -2.58
C ILE A 157 7.02 3.66 -2.06
N PHE A 158 7.74 2.85 -2.81
CA PHE A 158 8.05 1.48 -2.43
C PHE A 158 9.45 1.39 -1.82
N LEU A 159 9.50 0.92 -0.58
CA LEU A 159 10.72 0.70 0.20
C LEU A 159 11.00 -0.79 0.30
N ASP A 160 12.22 -1.19 -0.02
CA ASP A 160 12.70 -2.54 0.16
C ASP A 160 14.13 -2.55 0.71
N ALA A 161 14.63 -3.70 1.10
CA ALA A 161 16.02 -3.95 1.48
C ALA A 161 16.34 -5.44 1.32
N PRO A 162 17.62 -5.85 1.35
CA PRO A 162 17.98 -7.26 1.42
C PRO A 162 17.27 -8.01 2.58
N ASP A 163 16.94 -9.28 2.36
CA ASP A 163 16.17 -10.09 3.31
C ASP A 163 16.79 -10.14 4.71
N SER A 164 18.12 -10.28 4.78
CA SER A 164 18.85 -10.28 6.03
C SER A 164 18.71 -8.96 6.81
N VAL A 165 18.71 -7.84 6.09
CA VAL A 165 18.52 -6.51 6.69
C VAL A 165 17.09 -6.33 7.21
N LEU A 166 16.10 -6.77 6.43
CA LEU A 166 14.70 -6.71 6.86
C LEU A 166 14.45 -7.58 8.07
N TRP A 167 15.01 -8.80 8.08
CA TRP A 167 14.88 -9.77 9.17
C TRP A 167 15.52 -9.26 10.47
N SER A 168 16.76 -8.75 10.40
CA SER A 168 17.42 -8.12 11.56
C SER A 168 16.54 -7.00 12.14
N ARG A 169 16.07 -6.08 11.29
CA ARG A 169 15.23 -4.96 11.72
C ARG A 169 13.88 -5.38 12.30
N ILE A 170 13.29 -6.50 11.85
CA ILE A 170 12.06 -7.05 12.44
C ILE A 170 12.31 -7.52 13.86
N ASN A 171 13.43 -8.22 14.10
CA ASN A 171 13.78 -8.76 15.41
C ASN A 171 14.24 -7.70 16.41
N GLU A 172 14.90 -6.64 15.94
CA GLU A 172 15.39 -5.54 16.77
C GLU A 172 14.28 -4.57 17.21
N ARG A 173 13.08 -4.65 16.62
CA ARG A 173 11.99 -3.71 16.96
C ARG A 173 11.57 -3.82 18.42
N PRO A 174 11.49 -2.70 19.17
CA PRO A 174 10.91 -2.65 20.50
C PRO A 174 9.43 -3.09 20.51
N GLN A 175 8.69 -2.67 19.48
CA GLN A 175 7.29 -3.07 19.28
C GLN A 175 7.22 -4.47 18.67
N GLY A 176 6.45 -5.36 19.29
CA GLY A 176 6.29 -6.73 18.83
C GLY A 176 5.77 -6.80 17.39
N HIS A 177 6.37 -7.67 16.60
CA HIS A 177 5.89 -8.06 15.28
C HIS A 177 5.48 -9.54 15.34
N LYS A 178 4.51 -9.96 14.52
CA LYS A 178 4.05 -11.36 14.51
C LYS A 178 5.18 -12.37 14.27
N GLN A 179 6.17 -11.97 13.48
CA GLN A 179 7.34 -12.80 13.16
C GLN A 179 8.54 -12.57 14.10
N LYS A 180 8.42 -11.69 15.10
CA LYS A 180 9.49 -11.49 16.08
C LYS A 180 9.64 -12.74 16.95
N GLY A 181 10.85 -13.29 16.98
CA GLY A 181 11.13 -14.54 17.72
C GLY A 181 10.77 -15.83 16.98
N GLU A 182 10.26 -15.75 15.76
CA GLU A 182 10.09 -16.91 14.88
C GLU A 182 11.44 -17.42 14.38
N GLU A 183 11.47 -18.65 13.87
CA GLU A 183 12.66 -19.16 13.18
C GLU A 183 12.99 -18.32 11.95
N ALA A 184 14.29 -18.19 11.66
CA ALA A 184 14.77 -17.37 10.54
C ALA A 184 14.16 -17.80 9.19
N THR A 185 13.98 -19.09 8.97
CA THR A 185 13.35 -19.66 7.78
C THR A 185 11.92 -19.15 7.60
N THR A 186 11.11 -19.21 8.63
CA THR A 186 9.71 -18.72 8.63
C THR A 186 9.66 -17.21 8.38
N GLY A 187 10.58 -16.45 8.97
CA GLY A 187 10.67 -15.02 8.78
C GLY A 187 11.10 -14.61 7.37
N LEU A 188 12.07 -15.31 6.79
CA LEU A 188 12.52 -15.09 5.42
C LEU A 188 11.43 -15.46 4.40
N ASP A 189 10.70 -16.56 4.63
CA ASP A 189 9.55 -16.94 3.80
C ASP A 189 8.43 -15.89 3.84
N PHE A 190 8.17 -15.31 5.01
CA PHE A 190 7.24 -14.20 5.15
C PHE A 190 7.70 -12.99 4.31
N ILE A 191 8.95 -12.57 4.41
CA ILE A 191 9.52 -11.47 3.65
C ILE A 191 9.40 -11.75 2.14
N ALA A 192 9.79 -12.94 1.69
CA ALA A 192 9.75 -13.33 0.28
C ALA A 192 8.32 -13.35 -0.28
N ARG A 193 7.32 -13.84 0.49
CA ARG A 193 5.91 -13.82 0.08
C ARG A 193 5.37 -12.40 -0.06
N TYR A 194 5.65 -11.51 0.90
CA TYR A 194 5.22 -10.12 0.82
C TYR A 194 5.87 -9.40 -0.34
N ARG A 195 7.19 -9.59 -0.57
CA ARG A 195 7.91 -8.99 -1.68
C ARG A 195 7.31 -9.41 -3.03
N ARG A 196 7.10 -10.72 -3.25
CA ARG A 196 6.43 -11.22 -4.46
C ARG A 196 5.05 -10.60 -4.66
N SER A 197 4.27 -10.48 -3.60
CA SER A 197 2.95 -9.86 -3.66
C SER A 197 3.01 -8.36 -3.97
N PHE A 198 4.02 -7.63 -3.45
CA PHE A 198 4.26 -6.24 -3.81
C PHE A 198 4.62 -6.10 -5.28
N GLU A 199 5.58 -6.88 -5.78
CA GLU A 199 6.00 -6.79 -7.18
C GLU A 199 4.84 -7.11 -8.15
N ASP A 200 4.03 -8.12 -7.84
CA ASP A 200 2.85 -8.46 -8.64
C ASP A 200 1.82 -7.32 -8.66
N VAL A 201 1.49 -6.75 -7.50
CA VAL A 201 0.52 -5.65 -7.41
C VAL A 201 1.05 -4.37 -8.05
N LEU A 202 2.34 -4.02 -7.83
CA LEU A 202 2.93 -2.82 -8.39
C LEU A 202 3.05 -2.91 -9.93
N ARG A 203 3.45 -4.06 -10.45
CA ARG A 203 3.45 -4.33 -11.89
C ARG A 203 2.05 -4.12 -12.48
N ARG A 204 1.02 -4.63 -11.81
CA ARG A 204 -0.37 -4.46 -12.27
C ARG A 204 -0.84 -3.00 -12.21
N VAL A 205 -0.42 -2.24 -11.20
CA VAL A 205 -0.68 -0.79 -11.14
C VAL A 205 -0.04 -0.06 -12.32
N GLU A 206 1.20 -0.40 -12.66
CA GLU A 206 1.92 0.18 -13.80
C GLU A 206 1.25 -0.18 -15.14
N GLU A 207 0.81 -1.45 -15.33
CA GLU A 207 0.07 -1.91 -16.51
C GLU A 207 -1.28 -1.19 -16.71
N LEU A 208 -1.94 -0.83 -15.62
CA LEU A 208 -3.19 -0.07 -15.63
C LEU A 208 -3.00 1.44 -15.87
N GLY A 209 -1.77 1.90 -16.12
CA GLY A 209 -1.45 3.32 -16.24
C GLY A 209 -1.63 4.09 -14.94
N GLY A 210 -1.45 3.42 -13.81
CA GLY A 210 -1.64 3.97 -12.47
C GLY A 210 -0.57 4.96 -12.02
N PRO A 211 -0.55 5.30 -10.71
CA PRO A 211 0.36 6.27 -10.16
C PRO A 211 1.82 5.83 -10.30
N ARG A 212 2.70 6.82 -10.41
CA ARG A 212 4.15 6.58 -10.50
C ARG A 212 4.65 5.85 -9.25
N VAL A 213 5.44 4.80 -9.45
CA VAL A 213 6.12 4.05 -8.39
C VAL A 213 7.55 4.55 -8.24
N LEU A 214 7.89 5.09 -7.07
CA LEU A 214 9.24 5.46 -6.68
C LEU A 214 9.82 4.33 -5.82
N ARG A 215 10.87 3.67 -6.29
CA ARG A 215 11.49 2.53 -5.60
C ARG A 215 12.78 2.94 -4.92
N PHE A 216 12.96 2.59 -3.66
CA PHE A 216 14.16 2.87 -2.87
C PHE A 216 14.64 1.63 -2.12
N ASP A 217 15.94 1.41 -2.18
CA ASP A 217 16.62 0.41 -1.34
C ASP A 217 17.05 1.06 -0.01
N THR A 218 16.43 0.64 1.07
CA THR A 218 16.75 1.12 2.43
C THR A 218 17.92 0.36 3.08
N GLY A 219 18.45 -0.65 2.41
CA GLY A 219 19.71 -1.29 2.79
C GLY A 219 20.92 -0.39 2.46
N THR A 220 20.79 0.45 1.42
CA THR A 220 21.87 1.33 0.94
C THR A 220 21.62 2.81 1.18
N ALA A 221 20.35 3.21 1.37
CA ALA A 221 19.97 4.60 1.63
C ALA A 221 19.27 4.76 2.96
N THR A 222 19.64 5.79 3.70
CA THR A 222 18.97 6.15 4.96
C THR A 222 17.59 6.77 4.70
N ALA A 223 16.70 6.70 5.68
CA ALA A 223 15.38 7.33 5.59
C ALA A 223 15.47 8.85 5.37
N VAL A 224 16.51 9.51 5.89
CA VAL A 224 16.76 10.95 5.68
C VAL A 224 17.10 11.22 4.22
N GLN A 225 18.04 10.47 3.64
CA GLN A 225 18.42 10.61 2.23
C GLN A 225 17.25 10.34 1.27
N ILE A 226 16.40 9.36 1.61
CA ILE A 226 15.18 9.10 0.85
C ILE A 226 14.19 10.26 0.98
N ALA A 227 13.99 10.77 2.20
CA ALA A 227 13.11 11.91 2.42
C ALA A 227 13.56 13.16 1.64
N GLU A 228 14.87 13.46 1.59
CA GLU A 228 15.42 14.55 0.79
C GLU A 228 15.13 14.39 -0.71
N LYS A 229 15.20 13.18 -1.24
CA LYS A 229 14.86 12.89 -2.64
C LYS A 229 13.36 12.96 -2.94
N VAL A 230 12.54 12.59 -1.98
CA VAL A 230 11.07 12.54 -2.13
C VAL A 230 10.44 13.92 -1.93
N LYS A 231 10.88 14.71 -0.96
CA LYS A 231 10.33 16.05 -0.66
C LYS A 231 10.15 16.97 -1.87
N PRO A 232 11.15 17.12 -2.76
CA PRO A 232 10.99 17.95 -3.97
C PRO A 232 9.92 17.43 -4.94
N LEU A 233 9.69 16.10 -4.95
CA LEU A 233 8.69 15.48 -5.81
C LEU A 233 7.27 15.65 -5.24
N LEU A 234 7.16 15.88 -3.94
CA LEU A 234 5.90 16.16 -3.25
C LEU A 234 5.54 17.66 -3.25
N LYS A 235 6.49 18.56 -3.48
CA LYS A 235 6.22 19.99 -3.57
C LYS A 235 5.62 20.34 -4.93
N ASP A 236 4.66 21.26 -4.93
CA ASP A 236 4.13 21.80 -6.18
C ASP A 236 5.20 22.64 -6.88
N ARG A 237 5.51 22.34 -8.14
CA ARG A 237 6.34 23.19 -8.99
C ARG A 237 5.49 24.24 -9.74
N ARG A 238 4.35 24.63 -9.19
CA ARG A 238 3.61 25.78 -9.69
C ARG A 238 3.81 26.94 -8.69
N GLY A 239 4.91 27.61 -8.80
CA GLY A 239 5.12 29.00 -8.51
C GLY A 239 5.24 29.72 -9.83
#